data_ef5d4a9fafe25646d80bbc6710b7fddd
#
_entry.id   ef5d4a9fafe25646d80bbc6710b7fddd
#
_cell.length_a   1.000
_cell.length_b   1.000
_cell.length_c   1.000
_cell.angle_alpha   90.00
_cell.angle_beta   90.00
_cell.angle_gamma   90.00
#
_symmetry.space_group_name_H-M   'P 1'
#
loop_
_entity.id
_entity.type
_entity.pdbx_description
1 polymer ?
#
loop_
_entity_poly.entity_id
_entity_poly.type
_entity_poly.pdbx_seq_one_letter_code
_entity_poly.pdbx_strand_id
1 'polypeptide(L)'
;MTSYAIVGHLARTDGEFSLNDLPGAGRMDVLCRCVNASLFLSHDLRRDVDCYLLLLGGPKAPKTVLFRGSGIRSLSPDERSAGALVKKALSIPCGSEFREASPGVYVRNGGLERLFPEHAFAVLDEKGADIRTVPAVPEAFLLSDHQNLSDAEEELVKDASRYSVGPACLHADQTITVIANEIDRRKNGWK
;
A
#
# COMPACT_ATOMS: atom_id res chain seq x y z
N MET A 1 -11.82 9.74 -1.97
CA MET A 1 -10.76 8.95 -2.67
C MET A 1 -10.11 8.07 -1.63
N THR A 2 -9.95 6.77 -1.89
CA THR A 2 -9.37 5.85 -0.88
C THR A 2 -7.87 5.69 -1.11
N SER A 3 -7.08 5.66 -0.03
CA SER A 3 -5.63 5.47 -0.08
C SER A 3 -5.20 4.32 0.82
N TYR A 4 -4.34 3.46 0.31
CA TYR A 4 -3.68 2.40 1.09
C TYR A 4 -2.18 2.64 1.09
N ALA A 5 -1.54 2.64 2.26
CA ALA A 5 -0.10 2.70 2.42
C ALA A 5 0.40 1.42 3.09
N ILE A 6 1.38 0.76 2.50
CA ILE A 6 1.91 -0.51 2.98
C ILE A 6 3.41 -0.35 3.27
N VAL A 7 3.80 -0.57 4.52
CA VAL A 7 5.20 -0.55 4.93
C VAL A 7 5.84 -1.87 4.55
N GLY A 8 6.85 -1.84 3.70
CA GLY A 8 7.65 -2.97 3.28
C GLY A 8 9.05 -2.89 3.86
N HIS A 9 9.25 -3.44 5.07
CA HIS A 9 10.46 -3.26 5.88
C HIS A 9 11.73 -3.76 5.20
N LEU A 10 11.66 -4.88 4.50
CA LEU A 10 12.80 -5.49 3.82
C LEU A 10 12.77 -5.29 2.30
N ALA A 11 11.71 -4.69 1.77
CA ALA A 11 11.50 -4.52 0.33
C ALA A 11 12.61 -3.68 -0.30
N ARG A 12 13.27 -4.23 -1.32
CA ARG A 12 14.44 -3.62 -1.98
C ARG A 12 14.10 -2.30 -2.68
N THR A 13 15.05 -1.36 -2.63
CA THR A 13 14.92 0.00 -3.15
C THR A 13 15.83 0.31 -4.33
N ASP A 14 16.68 -0.64 -4.74
CA ASP A 14 17.63 -0.48 -5.86
C ASP A 14 17.08 -0.95 -7.21
N GLY A 15 15.96 -1.67 -7.22
CA GLY A 15 15.39 -2.27 -8.43
C GLY A 15 16.16 -3.51 -8.93
N GLU A 16 17.18 -3.96 -8.21
CA GLU A 16 18.01 -5.10 -8.59
C GLU A 16 17.51 -6.41 -7.99
N PHE A 17 16.34 -6.86 -8.46
CA PHE A 17 15.74 -8.12 -8.05
C PHE A 17 15.13 -8.88 -9.24
N SER A 18 14.95 -10.18 -9.08
CA SER A 18 14.32 -11.03 -10.08
C SER A 18 12.79 -10.97 -9.97
N LEU A 19 12.11 -10.83 -11.10
CA LEU A 19 10.65 -10.96 -11.15
C LEU A 19 10.18 -12.41 -10.96
N ASN A 20 11.09 -13.37 -11.01
CA ASN A 20 10.80 -14.78 -10.73
C ASN A 20 11.02 -15.13 -9.24
N ASP A 21 11.54 -14.18 -8.45
CA ASP A 21 11.78 -14.34 -7.02
C ASP A 21 11.45 -13.03 -6.28
N LEU A 22 10.19 -12.65 -6.27
CA LEU A 22 9.69 -11.50 -5.54
C LEU A 22 9.82 -11.67 -4.01
N PRO A 23 9.61 -12.88 -3.44
CA PRO A 23 9.87 -13.10 -2.02
C PRO A 23 11.32 -12.81 -1.62
N GLY A 24 12.31 -13.23 -2.43
CA GLY A 24 13.73 -12.94 -2.22
C GLY A 24 14.11 -11.46 -2.35
N ALA A 25 13.23 -10.63 -2.89
CA ALA A 25 13.39 -9.17 -2.96
C ALA A 25 12.89 -8.45 -1.68
N GLY A 26 12.96 -9.10 -0.53
CA GLY A 26 12.49 -8.55 0.75
C GLY A 26 10.96 -8.55 0.86
N ARG A 27 10.33 -9.65 0.44
CA ARG A 27 8.88 -9.86 0.44
C ARG A 27 8.13 -8.87 -0.44
N MET A 28 8.73 -8.53 -1.59
CA MET A 28 8.06 -7.72 -2.63
C MET A 28 6.76 -8.37 -3.14
N ASP A 29 6.64 -9.69 -3.05
CA ASP A 29 5.41 -10.45 -3.33
C ASP A 29 4.21 -9.94 -2.52
N VAL A 30 4.39 -9.71 -1.21
CA VAL A 30 3.33 -9.18 -0.33
C VAL A 30 2.86 -7.82 -0.83
N LEU A 31 3.79 -6.92 -1.16
CA LEU A 31 3.48 -5.58 -1.64
C LEU A 31 2.77 -5.61 -2.99
N CYS A 32 3.20 -6.48 -3.91
CA CYS A 32 2.55 -6.66 -5.20
C CYS A 32 1.11 -7.18 -5.07
N ARG A 33 0.85 -8.11 -4.13
CA ARG A 33 -0.52 -8.54 -3.82
C ARG A 33 -1.37 -7.40 -3.25
N CYS A 34 -0.79 -6.53 -2.41
CA CYS A 34 -1.49 -5.35 -1.90
C CYS A 34 -1.88 -4.39 -3.03
N VAL A 35 -1.02 -4.15 -4.02
CA VAL A 35 -1.35 -3.36 -5.22
C VAL A 35 -2.55 -3.98 -5.94
N ASN A 36 -2.51 -5.30 -6.17
CA ASN A 36 -3.59 -6.00 -6.84
C ASN A 36 -4.91 -5.93 -6.05
N ALA A 37 -4.87 -6.20 -4.75
CA ALA A 37 -6.05 -6.11 -3.87
C ALA A 37 -6.65 -4.69 -3.80
N SER A 38 -5.79 -3.66 -3.88
CA SER A 38 -6.22 -2.26 -3.84
C SER A 38 -6.92 -1.82 -5.13
N LEU A 39 -6.44 -2.26 -6.29
CA LEU A 39 -6.79 -1.66 -7.56
C LEU A 39 -7.71 -2.50 -8.43
N PHE A 40 -7.65 -3.84 -8.36
CA PHE A 40 -8.43 -4.67 -9.29
C PHE A 40 -9.87 -4.88 -8.87
N LEU A 41 -10.74 -4.78 -9.86
CA LEU A 41 -12.09 -5.33 -9.92
C LEU A 41 -12.11 -6.45 -10.97
N SER A 42 -13.20 -7.22 -11.07
CA SER A 42 -13.29 -8.34 -12.01
C SER A 42 -13.03 -7.93 -13.47
N HIS A 43 -13.48 -6.74 -13.88
CA HIS A 43 -13.41 -6.29 -15.28
C HIS A 43 -12.86 -4.86 -15.43
N ASP A 44 -12.40 -4.23 -14.34
CA ASP A 44 -11.89 -2.85 -14.34
C ASP A 44 -10.88 -2.65 -13.20
N LEU A 45 -10.37 -1.44 -13.10
CA LEU A 45 -9.55 -0.95 -12.00
C LEU A 45 -10.31 0.10 -11.19
N ARG A 46 -10.09 0.13 -9.87
CA ARG A 46 -10.58 1.19 -8.99
C ARG A 46 -9.87 2.49 -9.32
N ARG A 47 -10.57 3.40 -9.99
CA ARG A 47 -10.01 4.68 -10.44
C ARG A 47 -9.94 5.74 -9.35
N ASP A 48 -10.63 5.52 -8.25
CA ASP A 48 -10.68 6.37 -7.06
C ASP A 48 -9.82 5.86 -5.90
N VAL A 49 -8.82 5.01 -6.19
CA VAL A 49 -7.92 4.41 -5.20
C VAL A 49 -6.46 4.68 -5.55
N ASP A 50 -5.68 5.06 -4.54
CA ASP A 50 -4.22 5.17 -4.59
C ASP A 50 -3.58 4.13 -3.65
N CYS A 51 -2.51 3.47 -4.12
CA CYS A 51 -1.75 2.49 -3.33
C CYS A 51 -0.28 2.94 -3.23
N TYR A 52 0.18 3.18 -2.01
CA TYR A 52 1.54 3.60 -1.68
C TYR A 52 2.33 2.41 -1.12
N LEU A 53 3.46 2.10 -1.70
CA LEU A 53 4.42 1.12 -1.19
C LEU A 53 5.59 1.87 -0.57
N LEU A 54 5.79 1.71 0.73
CA LEU A 54 6.90 2.30 1.48
C LEU A 54 8.02 1.27 1.57
N LEU A 55 9.06 1.41 0.76
CA LEU A 55 10.15 0.46 0.63
C LEU A 55 11.30 0.88 1.54
N LEU A 56 11.61 0.07 2.55
CA LEU A 56 12.59 0.39 3.58
C LEU A 56 13.87 -0.46 3.51
N GLY A 57 13.92 -1.46 2.64
CA GLY A 57 15.08 -2.34 2.48
C GLY A 57 16.07 -1.85 1.43
N GLY A 58 17.32 -2.29 1.58
CA GLY A 58 18.37 -2.05 0.59
C GLY A 58 19.05 -0.68 0.68
N PRO A 59 20.02 -0.42 -0.23
CA PRO A 59 20.98 0.67 -0.08
C PRO A 59 20.43 2.08 -0.41
N LYS A 60 19.26 2.16 -1.01
CA LYS A 60 18.63 3.43 -1.44
C LYS A 60 17.35 3.74 -0.67
N ALA A 61 17.13 3.10 0.47
CA ALA A 61 15.99 3.30 1.34
C ALA A 61 16.07 4.68 2.07
N PRO A 62 14.92 5.25 2.49
CA PRO A 62 13.57 4.83 2.13
C PRO A 62 13.10 5.37 0.77
N LYS A 63 12.20 4.64 0.11
CA LYS A 63 11.53 5.09 -1.11
C LYS A 63 10.02 4.83 -1.03
N THR A 64 9.24 5.72 -1.61
CA THR A 64 7.80 5.51 -1.80
C THR A 64 7.49 5.32 -3.28
N VAL A 65 6.81 4.22 -3.61
CA VAL A 65 6.24 3.98 -4.95
C VAL A 65 4.73 4.11 -4.85
N LEU A 66 4.14 4.96 -5.68
CA LEU A 66 2.70 5.20 -5.75
C LEU A 66 2.11 4.59 -7.01
N PHE A 67 1.08 3.79 -6.85
CA PHE A 67 0.18 3.33 -7.91
C PHE A 67 -1.12 4.14 -7.81
N ARG A 68 -1.35 5.05 -8.77
CA ARG A 68 -2.53 5.90 -8.82
C ARG A 68 -3.58 5.32 -9.73
N GLY A 69 -4.71 4.87 -9.18
CA GLY A 69 -5.75 4.20 -9.93
C GLY A 69 -6.29 4.98 -11.11
N SER A 70 -6.44 6.31 -10.97
CA SER A 70 -6.95 7.17 -12.04
C SER A 70 -6.06 7.23 -13.29
N GLY A 71 -4.74 7.01 -13.12
CA GLY A 71 -3.75 7.14 -14.19
C GLY A 71 -3.20 5.82 -14.72
N ILE A 72 -3.37 4.72 -13.98
CA ILE A 72 -2.72 3.46 -14.31
C ILE A 72 -3.28 2.83 -15.58
N ARG A 73 -2.39 2.33 -16.47
CA ARG A 73 -2.78 1.78 -17.77
C ARG A 73 -2.23 0.38 -18.06
N SER A 74 -1.09 0.02 -17.49
CA SER A 74 -0.35 -1.20 -17.85
C SER A 74 -0.10 -2.09 -16.63
N LEU A 75 -1.18 -2.43 -15.91
CA LEU A 75 -1.14 -3.33 -14.78
C LEU A 75 -2.03 -4.55 -15.09
N SER A 76 -1.47 -5.75 -14.93
CA SER A 76 -2.21 -7.02 -14.99
C SER A 76 -2.43 -7.58 -13.59
N PRO A 77 -3.46 -8.40 -13.35
CA PRO A 77 -3.83 -8.88 -12.01
C PRO A 77 -2.92 -10.03 -11.53
N ASP A 78 -1.62 -9.81 -11.60
CA ASP A 78 -0.60 -10.75 -11.16
C ASP A 78 0.57 -10.01 -10.46
N GLU A 79 1.28 -10.69 -9.57
CA GLU A 79 2.38 -10.13 -8.80
C GLU A 79 3.55 -9.69 -9.69
N ARG A 80 3.81 -10.41 -10.77
CA ARG A 80 4.92 -10.15 -11.69
C ARG A 80 4.73 -8.81 -12.42
N SER A 81 3.50 -8.50 -12.83
CA SER A 81 3.15 -7.23 -13.48
C SER A 81 3.37 -6.05 -12.53
N ALA A 82 2.85 -6.14 -11.30
CA ALA A 82 3.07 -5.13 -10.28
C ALA A 82 4.57 -4.98 -9.95
N GLY A 83 5.28 -6.09 -9.76
CA GLY A 83 6.72 -6.11 -9.51
C GLY A 83 7.56 -5.50 -10.64
N ALA A 84 7.17 -5.70 -11.90
CA ALA A 84 7.83 -5.08 -13.05
C ALA A 84 7.68 -3.55 -13.04
N LEU A 85 6.52 -3.04 -12.67
CA LEU A 85 6.28 -1.60 -12.53
C LEU A 85 7.06 -1.00 -11.36
N VAL A 86 7.12 -1.69 -10.21
CA VAL A 86 7.98 -1.29 -9.08
C VAL A 86 9.44 -1.25 -9.52
N LYS A 87 9.94 -2.31 -10.15
CA LYS A 87 11.32 -2.39 -10.65
C LYS A 87 11.66 -1.21 -11.58
N LYS A 88 10.76 -0.91 -12.51
CA LYS A 88 10.91 0.22 -13.42
C LYS A 88 10.92 1.56 -12.67
N ALA A 89 10.02 1.74 -11.69
CA ALA A 89 9.99 2.95 -10.86
C ALA A 89 11.31 3.15 -10.09
N LEU A 90 11.88 2.07 -9.54
CA LEU A 90 13.14 2.13 -8.80
C LEU A 90 14.37 2.37 -9.68
N SER A 91 14.28 2.15 -10.98
CA SER A 91 15.39 2.37 -11.92
C SER A 91 15.57 3.84 -12.32
N ILE A 92 14.57 4.69 -12.08
CA ILE A 92 14.67 6.11 -12.44
C ILE A 92 15.21 6.95 -11.28
N PRO A 93 16.05 7.98 -11.54
CA PRO A 93 16.45 8.93 -10.53
C PRO A 93 15.24 9.71 -10.01
N CYS A 94 15.11 9.82 -8.69
CA CYS A 94 14.07 10.61 -8.05
C CYS A 94 14.63 11.41 -6.88
N GLY A 95 13.97 12.53 -6.58
CA GLY A 95 14.18 13.36 -5.39
C GLY A 95 13.08 13.16 -4.37
N SER A 96 12.78 14.24 -3.65
CA SER A 96 11.73 14.28 -2.63
C SER A 96 10.31 14.36 -3.23
N GLU A 97 10.17 14.82 -4.47
CA GLU A 97 8.89 14.92 -5.15
C GLU A 97 8.61 13.69 -6.01
N PHE A 98 7.31 13.36 -6.17
CA PHE A 98 6.91 12.24 -7.01
C PHE A 98 7.28 12.46 -8.46
N ARG A 99 8.00 11.51 -9.04
CA ARG A 99 8.33 11.45 -10.45
C ARG A 99 7.63 10.27 -11.11
N GLU A 100 6.97 10.52 -12.23
CA GLU A 100 6.30 9.47 -12.98
C GLU A 100 7.30 8.55 -13.67
N ALA A 101 7.16 7.25 -13.45
CA ALA A 101 7.96 6.18 -14.04
C ALA A 101 7.24 5.45 -15.17
N SER A 102 5.94 5.35 -15.05
CA SER A 102 5.00 4.79 -16.04
C SER A 102 3.64 5.45 -15.82
N PRO A 103 2.72 5.43 -16.79
CA PRO A 103 1.40 6.00 -16.60
C PRO A 103 0.72 5.51 -15.32
N GLY A 104 0.50 6.44 -14.37
CA GLY A 104 -0.09 6.16 -13.06
C GLY A 104 0.85 5.51 -12.03
N VAL A 105 2.14 5.35 -12.32
CA VAL A 105 3.13 4.85 -11.36
C VAL A 105 4.21 5.91 -11.12
N TYR A 106 4.39 6.27 -9.87
CA TYR A 106 5.31 7.33 -9.44
C TYR A 106 6.29 6.82 -8.39
N VAL A 107 7.43 7.49 -8.26
CA VAL A 107 8.44 7.19 -7.23
C VAL A 107 9.01 8.48 -6.66
N ARG A 108 9.32 8.44 -5.35
CA ARG A 108 10.10 9.50 -4.67
C ARG A 108 10.99 8.91 -3.57
N ASN A 109 11.95 9.70 -3.09
CA ASN A 109 12.67 9.40 -1.85
C ASN A 109 11.82 9.82 -0.64
N GLY A 110 11.91 9.05 0.44
CA GLY A 110 11.17 9.23 1.68
C GLY A 110 10.27 8.05 1.99
N GLY A 111 10.04 7.82 3.26
CA GLY A 111 9.23 6.74 3.82
C GLY A 111 7.98 7.26 4.52
N LEU A 112 7.63 6.60 5.65
CA LEU A 112 6.44 6.91 6.43
C LEU A 112 6.48 8.33 7.02
N GLU A 113 7.65 8.77 7.47
CA GLU A 113 7.88 10.10 8.05
C GLU A 113 7.48 11.25 7.12
N ARG A 114 7.54 10.98 5.82
CA ARG A 114 7.14 11.94 4.80
C ARG A 114 5.71 11.77 4.35
N LEU A 115 5.25 10.53 4.17
CA LEU A 115 3.91 10.24 3.65
C LEU A 115 2.81 10.48 4.69
N PHE A 116 3.07 10.14 5.96
CA PHE A 116 2.05 10.17 7.01
C PHE A 116 1.44 11.56 7.22
N PRO A 117 2.22 12.68 7.25
CA PRO A 117 1.66 14.02 7.39
C PRO A 117 0.82 14.49 6.18
N GLU A 118 0.95 13.85 5.02
CA GLU A 118 0.22 14.24 3.81
C GLU A 118 -1.21 13.69 3.79
N HIS A 119 -1.52 12.70 4.66
CA HIS A 119 -2.80 12.02 4.71
C HIS A 119 -3.22 11.74 6.16
N ALA A 120 -4.52 11.74 6.42
CA ALA A 120 -5.08 11.32 7.70
C ALA A 120 -5.23 9.78 7.74
N PHE A 121 -4.11 9.06 7.83
CA PHE A 121 -4.13 7.59 7.87
C PHE A 121 -4.70 7.05 9.17
N ALA A 122 -5.58 6.06 9.05
CA ALA A 122 -5.92 5.13 10.11
C ALA A 122 -5.00 3.90 10.03
N VAL A 123 -4.50 3.44 11.16
CA VAL A 123 -3.65 2.24 11.23
C VAL A 123 -4.54 1.00 11.33
N LEU A 124 -4.24 -0.02 10.55
CA LEU A 124 -4.91 -1.32 10.63
C LEU A 124 -4.16 -2.23 11.61
N ASP A 125 -4.84 -2.59 12.67
CA ASP A 125 -4.32 -3.32 13.81
C ASP A 125 -5.40 -4.29 14.31
N GLU A 126 -5.06 -5.56 14.54
CA GLU A 126 -6.01 -6.55 15.04
C GLU A 126 -6.65 -6.19 16.39
N LYS A 127 -6.00 -5.30 17.16
CA LYS A 127 -6.50 -4.80 18.45
C LYS A 127 -7.31 -3.52 18.33
N GLY A 128 -7.45 -2.99 17.11
CA GLY A 128 -8.24 -1.79 16.84
C GLY A 128 -9.75 -2.02 16.98
N ALA A 129 -10.51 -0.93 16.92
CA ALA A 129 -11.97 -1.00 16.89
C ALA A 129 -12.45 -1.67 15.59
N ASP A 130 -13.54 -2.46 15.67
CA ASP A 130 -14.12 -3.08 14.45
C ASP A 130 -14.59 -1.98 13.48
N ILE A 131 -14.00 -1.98 12.29
CA ILE A 131 -14.28 -0.97 11.25
C ILE A 131 -15.75 -0.92 10.83
N ARG A 132 -16.49 -2.01 11.02
CA ARG A 132 -17.92 -2.09 10.71
C ARG A 132 -18.79 -1.31 11.69
N THR A 133 -18.28 -1.06 12.90
CA THR A 133 -19.02 -0.36 13.96
C THR A 133 -18.86 1.17 13.90
N VAL A 134 -17.92 1.68 13.10
CA VAL A 134 -17.67 3.12 13.02
C VAL A 134 -18.71 3.82 12.13
N PRO A 135 -19.11 5.05 12.45
CA PRO A 135 -20.11 5.79 11.66
C PRO A 135 -19.64 6.09 10.23
N ALA A 136 -18.36 6.40 10.07
CA ALA A 136 -17.73 6.67 8.77
C ALA A 136 -16.41 5.92 8.66
N VAL A 137 -16.20 5.24 7.54
CA VAL A 137 -14.94 4.56 7.25
C VAL A 137 -13.89 5.61 6.86
N PRO A 138 -12.66 5.54 7.40
CA PRO A 138 -11.56 6.39 6.97
C PRO A 138 -11.31 6.31 5.46
N GLU A 139 -10.73 7.37 4.90
CA GLU A 139 -10.34 7.38 3.49
C GLU A 139 -8.90 6.92 3.25
N ALA A 140 -8.06 6.87 4.28
CA ALA A 140 -6.67 6.45 4.17
C ALA A 140 -6.31 5.43 5.24
N PHE A 141 -5.60 4.37 4.83
CA PHE A 141 -5.24 3.23 5.67
C PHE A 141 -3.75 2.92 5.58
N LEU A 142 -3.13 2.74 6.75
CA LEU A 142 -1.75 2.28 6.88
C LEU A 142 -1.73 0.82 7.32
N LEU A 143 -0.97 0.00 6.60
CA LEU A 143 -0.75 -1.42 6.87
C LEU A 143 0.75 -1.70 6.92
N SER A 144 1.09 -2.79 7.58
CA SER A 144 2.44 -3.34 7.54
C SER A 144 2.48 -4.60 6.65
N ASP A 145 3.68 -4.99 6.22
CA ASP A 145 3.92 -6.22 5.47
C ASP A 145 3.80 -7.48 6.37
N HIS A 146 4.80 -8.36 6.36
CA HIS A 146 4.88 -9.54 7.22
C HIS A 146 5.50 -9.25 8.59
N GLN A 147 5.89 -8.01 8.86
CA GLN A 147 6.42 -7.53 10.14
C GLN A 147 5.49 -6.49 10.74
N ASN A 148 5.51 -6.36 12.05
CA ASN A 148 4.82 -5.28 12.74
C ASN A 148 5.56 -3.95 12.49
N LEU A 149 4.87 -2.83 12.70
CA LEU A 149 5.53 -1.53 12.73
C LEU A 149 6.62 -1.52 13.82
N SER A 150 7.76 -0.93 13.50
CA SER A 150 8.86 -0.71 14.47
C SER A 150 8.46 0.34 15.49
N ASP A 151 9.19 0.41 16.61
CA ASP A 151 8.95 1.42 17.66
C ASP A 151 8.99 2.85 17.10
N ALA A 152 9.87 3.12 16.14
CA ALA A 152 9.97 4.43 15.51
C ALA A 152 8.75 4.75 14.62
N GLU A 153 8.23 3.75 13.90
CA GLU A 153 7.01 3.90 13.11
C GLU A 153 5.78 4.02 14.00
N GLU A 154 5.72 3.24 15.09
CA GLU A 154 4.66 3.36 16.10
C GLU A 154 4.62 4.76 16.72
N GLU A 155 5.76 5.35 17.02
CA GLU A 155 5.83 6.73 17.53
C GLU A 155 5.31 7.74 16.49
N LEU A 156 5.61 7.55 15.20
CA LEU A 156 5.10 8.42 14.13
C LEU A 156 3.58 8.37 14.00
N VAL A 157 2.98 7.22 14.28
CA VAL A 157 1.53 6.99 14.10
C VAL A 157 0.75 6.91 15.41
N LYS A 158 1.36 7.28 16.54
CA LYS A 158 0.78 7.10 17.89
C LYS A 158 -0.59 7.74 18.08
N ASP A 159 -0.85 8.86 17.41
CA ASP A 159 -2.11 9.59 17.50
C ASP A 159 -3.13 9.15 16.43
N ALA A 160 -2.80 8.19 15.58
CA ALA A 160 -3.70 7.68 14.55
C ALA A 160 -4.78 6.78 15.15
N SER A 161 -5.99 6.88 14.60
CA SER A 161 -7.05 5.92 14.91
C SER A 161 -6.67 4.52 14.43
N ARG A 162 -7.04 3.49 15.22
CA ARG A 162 -6.74 2.09 14.91
C ARG A 162 -8.01 1.29 14.69
N TYR A 163 -8.03 0.52 13.61
CA TYR A 163 -9.19 -0.29 13.25
C TYR A 163 -8.79 -1.73 12.93
N SER A 164 -9.68 -2.64 13.28
CA SER A 164 -9.61 -4.06 12.93
C SER A 164 -10.66 -4.40 11.88
N VAL A 165 -10.36 -5.36 11.02
CA VAL A 165 -11.30 -5.86 9.99
C VAL A 165 -11.99 -7.16 10.41
N GLY A 166 -11.62 -7.72 11.54
CA GLY A 166 -12.21 -8.97 12.06
C GLY A 166 -11.40 -9.58 13.18
N PRO A 167 -11.86 -10.73 13.75
CA PRO A 167 -11.26 -11.34 14.91
C PRO A 167 -9.94 -12.07 14.63
N ALA A 168 -9.65 -12.34 13.36
CA ALA A 168 -8.42 -13.03 12.96
C ALA A 168 -7.46 -12.03 12.29
N CYS A 169 -6.16 -12.20 12.57
CA CYS A 169 -5.11 -11.47 11.86
C CYS A 169 -5.02 -11.98 10.41
N LEU A 170 -5.24 -11.10 9.45
CA LEU A 170 -5.21 -11.38 8.02
C LEU A 170 -3.91 -10.85 7.40
N HIS A 171 -3.52 -11.42 6.26
CA HIS A 171 -2.48 -10.79 5.43
C HIS A 171 -2.93 -9.42 4.93
N ALA A 172 -1.97 -8.52 4.68
CA ALA A 172 -2.26 -7.14 4.30
C ALA A 172 -3.17 -7.03 3.05
N ASP A 173 -2.94 -7.85 2.02
CA ASP A 173 -3.76 -7.90 0.82
C ASP A 173 -5.20 -8.36 1.09
N GLN A 174 -5.38 -9.34 1.97
CA GLN A 174 -6.70 -9.80 2.40
C GLN A 174 -7.42 -8.71 3.21
N THR A 175 -6.70 -8.03 4.10
CA THR A 175 -7.22 -6.91 4.88
C THR A 175 -7.71 -5.78 3.96
N ILE A 176 -6.94 -5.41 2.93
CA ILE A 176 -7.34 -4.44 1.91
C ILE A 176 -8.63 -4.88 1.22
N THR A 177 -8.75 -6.14 0.85
CA THR A 177 -9.95 -6.68 0.21
C THR A 177 -11.19 -6.53 1.10
N VAL A 178 -11.07 -6.82 2.40
CA VAL A 178 -12.19 -6.68 3.37
C VAL A 178 -12.59 -5.21 3.51
N ILE A 179 -11.63 -4.29 3.64
CA ILE A 179 -11.91 -2.85 3.72
C ILE A 179 -12.55 -2.34 2.44
N ALA A 180 -12.00 -2.69 1.28
CA ALA A 180 -12.58 -2.29 0.00
C ALA A 180 -14.03 -2.76 -0.14
N ASN A 181 -14.33 -3.99 0.29
CA ASN A 181 -15.70 -4.49 0.32
C ASN A 181 -16.59 -3.69 1.27
N GLU A 182 -16.12 -3.36 2.47
CA GLU A 182 -16.88 -2.56 3.43
C GLU A 182 -17.17 -1.16 2.88
N ILE A 183 -16.20 -0.51 2.24
CA ILE A 183 -16.39 0.78 1.58
C ILE A 183 -17.42 0.68 0.47
N ASP A 184 -17.33 -0.34 -0.38
CA ASP A 184 -18.28 -0.58 -1.48
C ASP A 184 -19.72 -0.81 -0.96
N ARG A 185 -19.86 -1.61 0.11
CA ARG A 185 -21.15 -1.86 0.76
C ARG A 185 -21.79 -0.57 1.24
N ARG A 186 -21.05 0.29 1.95
CA ARG A 186 -21.56 1.55 2.47
C ARG A 186 -21.91 2.54 1.36
N LYS A 187 -21.07 2.67 0.34
CA LYS A 187 -21.34 3.52 -0.83
C LYS A 187 -22.64 3.15 -1.54
N ASN A 188 -23.01 1.86 -1.51
CA ASN A 188 -24.19 1.33 -2.18
C ASN A 188 -25.35 1.03 -1.23
N GLY A 189 -25.32 1.47 0.01
CA GLY A 189 -26.39 1.31 0.99
C GLY A 189 -26.64 -0.13 1.46
N TRP A 190 -25.68 -1.02 1.29
CA TRP A 190 -25.73 -2.40 1.80
C TRP A 190 -25.42 -2.41 3.30
N LYS A 191 -26.32 -2.99 4.09
CA LYS A 191 -26.15 -3.18 5.54
C LYS A 191 -25.56 -4.56 5.86
#